data_e6d2b690a495045ffd94b6c2104b5114
#
_entry.id   e6d2b690a495045ffd94b6c2104b5114
#
_cell.length_a   1.000
_cell.length_b   1.000
_cell.length_c   1.000
_cell.angle_alpha   90.00
_cell.angle_beta   90.00
_cell.angle_gamma   90.00
#
_symmetry.space_group_name_H-M   'P 1'
#
loop_
_entity.id
_entity.type
_entity.pdbx_description
1 polymer ?
#
loop_
_entity_poly.entity_id
_entity_poly.type
_entity_poly.pdbx_seq_one_letter_code
_entity_poly.pdbx_strand_id
1 'polypeptide(L)'
;LALQAQVLANNAYQEAAKLTGFVVKRLEFSYQNKKIAGYLHLRNTDSPKPVVLVSAGLDSLQTDMWRLFRDYLAKRDIAMLTIDMPSLGASSHWPLTEDSSCLHQAVLNQLADLPWVDHFRIGLIGFRFGGNAMARLAFLESDKVKACVSLGAPIHDIFTSPNKLAAMPKMYLDVLASRLGKNVVDVRSLSGQLMAWSLKVQGFMSGRRTKTPILALGLEGDPVSPYSDNQLVALFSQGGQAKKVKSKTISQGYEQSLDLAINWLEDELCK
;
A
#
# COMPACT_ATOMS: atom_id res chain seq x y z
N LEU A 1 16.72 17.93 12.08
CA LEU A 1 16.69 18.36 10.66
C LEU A 1 15.62 17.59 9.87
N ALA A 2 15.62 16.24 9.82
CA ALA A 2 14.66 15.46 9.04
C ALA A 2 13.19 15.71 9.44
N LEU A 3 12.88 15.73 10.73
CA LEU A 3 11.54 15.99 11.25
C LEU A 3 11.06 17.41 10.91
N GLN A 4 11.94 18.41 11.01
CA GLN A 4 11.62 19.79 10.62
C GLN A 4 11.34 19.91 9.13
N ALA A 5 12.17 19.28 8.29
CA ALA A 5 11.97 19.25 6.84
C ALA A 5 10.64 18.60 6.48
N GLN A 6 10.25 17.52 7.16
CA GLN A 6 8.97 16.87 6.94
C GLN A 6 7.78 17.74 7.34
N VAL A 7 7.85 18.47 8.45
CA VAL A 7 6.80 19.42 8.84
C VAL A 7 6.61 20.49 7.77
N LEU A 8 7.71 21.06 7.28
CA LEU A 8 7.68 22.06 6.19
C LEU A 8 7.09 21.48 4.91
N ALA A 9 7.49 20.27 4.52
CA ALA A 9 6.95 19.59 3.34
C ALA A 9 5.44 19.33 3.47
N ASN A 10 4.98 18.88 4.63
CA ASN A 10 3.56 18.65 4.90
C ASN A 10 2.74 19.95 4.85
N ASN A 11 3.29 21.06 5.37
CA ASN A 11 2.63 22.36 5.29
C ASN A 11 2.55 22.83 3.83
N ALA A 12 3.65 22.73 3.08
CA ALA A 12 3.68 23.08 1.67
C ALA A 12 2.70 22.23 0.85
N TYR A 13 2.58 20.94 1.16
CA TYR A 13 1.61 20.04 0.54
C TYR A 13 0.16 20.50 0.75
N GLN A 14 -0.20 20.87 1.97
CA GLN A 14 -1.54 21.38 2.30
C GLN A 14 -1.84 22.71 1.62
N GLU A 15 -0.87 23.63 1.56
CA GLU A 15 -1.03 24.91 0.85
C GLU A 15 -1.17 24.68 -0.67
N ALA A 16 -0.34 23.82 -1.25
CA ALA A 16 -0.45 23.47 -2.67
C ALA A 16 -1.81 22.83 -3.00
N ALA A 17 -2.32 22.00 -2.13
CA ALA A 17 -3.64 21.36 -2.32
C ALA A 17 -4.77 22.38 -2.46
N LYS A 18 -4.74 23.50 -1.72
CA LYS A 18 -5.75 24.59 -1.82
C LYS A 18 -5.82 25.21 -3.22
N LEU A 19 -4.73 25.16 -3.98
CA LEU A 19 -4.63 25.73 -5.33
C LEU A 19 -5.19 24.82 -6.42
N THR A 20 -5.51 23.57 -6.08
CA THR A 20 -5.88 22.54 -7.09
C THR A 20 -7.38 22.44 -7.36
N GLY A 21 -8.22 23.06 -6.53
CA GLY A 21 -9.68 22.91 -6.57
C GLY A 21 -10.18 21.59 -5.96
N PHE A 22 -9.28 20.72 -5.48
CA PHE A 22 -9.64 19.51 -4.73
C PHE A 22 -9.67 19.77 -3.23
N VAL A 23 -10.38 18.91 -2.49
CA VAL A 23 -10.42 18.94 -1.03
C VAL A 23 -9.40 17.95 -0.47
N VAL A 24 -8.43 18.44 0.30
CA VAL A 24 -7.47 17.59 1.02
C VAL A 24 -7.59 17.87 2.51
N LYS A 25 -8.00 16.85 3.27
CA LYS A 25 -8.17 16.92 4.72
C LYS A 25 -7.05 16.15 5.41
N ARG A 26 -6.31 16.82 6.29
CA ARG A 26 -5.42 16.12 7.21
C ARG A 26 -6.26 15.53 8.35
N LEU A 27 -6.17 14.23 8.54
CA LEU A 27 -6.90 13.48 9.56
C LEU A 27 -5.94 12.85 10.57
N GLU A 28 -6.46 12.56 11.76
CA GLU A 28 -5.73 11.87 12.81
C GLU A 28 -6.57 10.69 13.32
N PHE A 29 -5.98 9.51 13.29
CA PHE A 29 -6.59 8.27 13.76
C PHE A 29 -5.89 7.79 15.02
N SER A 30 -6.63 7.19 15.95
CA SER A 30 -6.06 6.71 17.22
C SER A 30 -5.52 5.29 17.09
N TYR A 31 -4.29 5.07 17.56
CA TYR A 31 -3.69 3.75 17.64
C TYR A 31 -2.66 3.71 18.77
N GLN A 32 -2.75 2.74 19.70
CA GLN A 32 -1.82 2.55 20.82
C GLN A 32 -1.48 3.85 21.58
N ASN A 33 -2.51 4.62 21.96
CA ASN A 33 -2.39 5.91 22.65
C ASN A 33 -1.58 7.00 21.90
N LYS A 34 -1.39 6.82 20.58
CA LYS A 34 -0.76 7.81 19.68
C LYS A 34 -1.68 8.10 18.50
N LYS A 35 -1.29 9.08 17.68
CA LYS A 35 -2.05 9.50 16.49
C LYS A 35 -1.34 9.12 15.21
N ILE A 36 -2.05 8.44 14.31
CA ILE A 36 -1.65 8.21 12.92
C ILE A 36 -2.15 9.40 12.12
N ALA A 37 -1.26 10.12 11.46
CA ALA A 37 -1.62 11.21 10.55
C ALA A 37 -1.81 10.69 9.14
N GLY A 38 -2.92 11.07 8.50
CA GLY A 38 -3.23 10.72 7.12
C GLY A 38 -3.83 11.89 6.34
N TYR A 39 -3.87 11.75 5.02
CA TYR A 39 -4.51 12.69 4.12
C TYR A 39 -5.67 12.04 3.38
N LEU A 40 -6.89 12.58 3.58
CA LEU A 40 -8.06 12.23 2.80
C LEU A 40 -8.19 13.23 1.63
N HIS A 41 -8.14 12.70 0.42
CA HIS A 41 -8.26 13.46 -0.82
C HIS A 41 -9.64 13.21 -1.42
N LEU A 42 -10.35 14.29 -1.75
CA LEU A 42 -11.71 14.26 -2.29
C LEU A 42 -11.81 15.20 -3.49
N ARG A 43 -12.59 14.82 -4.48
CA ARG A 43 -12.97 15.73 -5.56
C ARG A 43 -13.84 16.86 -5.03
N ASN A 44 -14.84 16.53 -4.20
CA ASN A 44 -15.76 17.43 -3.51
C ASN A 44 -16.29 16.73 -2.25
N THR A 45 -17.13 17.41 -1.49
CA THR A 45 -17.75 16.89 -0.26
C THR A 45 -19.28 16.80 -0.33
N ASP A 46 -19.85 16.75 -1.52
CA ASP A 46 -21.30 16.83 -1.75
C ASP A 46 -22.03 15.56 -1.27
N SER A 47 -21.35 14.43 -1.29
CA SER A 47 -21.87 13.13 -0.82
C SER A 47 -20.73 12.23 -0.35
N PRO A 48 -21.00 11.20 0.48
CA PRO A 48 -20.02 10.15 0.80
C PRO A 48 -19.51 9.47 -0.46
N LYS A 49 -18.19 9.27 -0.57
CA LYS A 49 -17.53 8.68 -1.74
C LYS A 49 -17.02 7.29 -1.43
N PRO A 50 -16.97 6.39 -2.43
CA PRO A 50 -16.11 5.22 -2.34
C PRO A 50 -14.71 5.67 -1.97
N VAL A 51 -14.02 4.91 -1.13
CA VAL A 51 -12.68 5.29 -0.68
C VAL A 51 -11.67 4.21 -0.96
N VAL A 52 -10.49 4.62 -1.35
CA VAL A 52 -9.34 3.73 -1.49
C VAL A 52 -8.31 4.09 -0.42
N LEU A 53 -8.00 3.13 0.47
CA LEU A 53 -6.88 3.24 1.39
C LEU A 53 -5.62 2.83 0.66
N VAL A 54 -4.65 3.75 0.60
CA VAL A 54 -3.43 3.59 -0.20
C VAL A 54 -2.20 3.47 0.69
N SER A 55 -1.38 2.46 0.41
CA SER A 55 -0.07 2.26 1.02
C SER A 55 1.04 2.33 -0.02
N ALA A 56 1.99 3.22 0.20
CA ALA A 56 3.20 3.33 -0.61
C ALA A 56 4.25 2.26 -0.25
N GLY A 57 5.37 2.23 -0.95
CA GLY A 57 6.54 1.43 -0.60
C GLY A 57 7.29 1.96 0.62
N LEU A 58 8.38 1.28 0.99
CA LEU A 58 9.21 1.69 2.14
C LEU A 58 10.13 2.89 1.86
N ASP A 59 10.12 3.41 0.66
CA ASP A 59 10.92 4.54 0.16
C ASP A 59 10.08 5.73 -0.28
N SER A 60 8.75 5.66 -0.11
CA SER A 60 7.82 6.68 -0.58
C SER A 60 6.90 7.15 0.54
N LEU A 61 6.62 8.44 0.57
CA LEU A 61 5.73 9.06 1.56
C LEU A 61 4.28 9.08 1.05
N GLN A 62 3.34 9.24 1.99
CA GLN A 62 1.92 9.35 1.68
C GLN A 62 1.60 10.51 0.71
N THR A 63 2.38 11.59 0.73
CA THR A 63 2.22 12.76 -0.16
C THR A 63 2.64 12.47 -1.61
N ASP A 64 3.48 11.46 -1.85
CA ASP A 64 3.92 11.08 -3.19
C ASP A 64 2.78 10.46 -4.02
N MET A 65 1.69 10.09 -3.35
CA MET A 65 0.51 9.49 -3.99
C MET A 65 -0.40 10.52 -4.67
N TRP A 66 -0.05 11.82 -4.66
CA TRP A 66 -0.85 12.89 -5.24
C TRP A 66 -1.25 12.63 -6.70
N ARG A 67 -0.32 12.15 -7.54
CA ARG A 67 -0.61 11.84 -8.95
C ARG A 67 -1.65 10.73 -9.10
N LEU A 68 -1.61 9.70 -8.24
CA LEU A 68 -2.63 8.64 -8.24
C LEU A 68 -4.02 9.23 -8.01
N PHE A 69 -4.16 10.14 -7.05
CA PHE A 69 -5.43 10.81 -6.81
C PHE A 69 -5.84 11.67 -7.99
N ARG A 70 -5.02 12.67 -8.36
CA ARG A 70 -5.35 13.69 -9.35
C ARG A 70 -5.65 13.08 -10.73
N ASP A 71 -4.82 12.18 -11.18
CA ASP A 71 -4.84 11.71 -12.56
C ASP A 71 -5.79 10.51 -12.79
N TYR A 72 -6.12 9.77 -11.71
CA TYR A 72 -6.90 8.53 -11.77
C TYR A 72 -8.17 8.55 -10.92
N LEU A 73 -8.05 8.67 -9.59
CA LEU A 73 -9.17 8.47 -8.67
C LEU A 73 -10.16 9.62 -8.68
N ALA A 74 -9.69 10.87 -8.72
CA ALA A 74 -10.55 12.05 -8.77
C ALA A 74 -11.46 12.08 -10.00
N LYS A 75 -11.01 11.56 -11.14
CA LYS A 75 -11.80 11.47 -12.39
C LYS A 75 -12.99 10.51 -12.25
N ARG A 76 -12.93 9.58 -11.31
CA ARG A 76 -13.95 8.55 -11.02
C ARG A 76 -14.76 8.86 -9.76
N ASP A 77 -14.55 10.05 -9.18
CA ASP A 77 -15.16 10.46 -7.92
C ASP A 77 -14.91 9.49 -6.75
N ILE A 78 -13.73 8.85 -6.75
CA ILE A 78 -13.24 7.97 -5.70
C ILE A 78 -12.32 8.76 -4.78
N ALA A 79 -12.60 8.74 -3.48
CA ALA A 79 -11.74 9.31 -2.47
C ALA A 79 -10.46 8.49 -2.28
N MET A 80 -9.37 9.14 -1.91
CA MET A 80 -8.11 8.50 -1.56
C MET A 80 -7.72 8.84 -0.12
N LEU A 81 -7.48 7.84 0.69
CA LEU A 81 -6.88 8.02 2.01
C LEU A 81 -5.47 7.43 2.02
N THR A 82 -4.51 8.23 2.42
CA THR A 82 -3.10 7.82 2.53
C THR A 82 -2.60 7.98 3.94
N ILE A 83 -1.75 7.06 4.37
CA ILE A 83 -0.91 7.16 5.57
C ILE A 83 0.49 6.67 5.24
N ASP A 84 1.48 7.12 6.01
CA ASP A 84 2.84 6.57 5.91
C ASP A 84 2.91 5.17 6.53
N MET A 85 3.73 4.30 5.95
CA MET A 85 4.06 3.00 6.53
C MET A 85 4.76 3.17 7.89
N PRO A 86 4.69 2.17 8.80
CA PRO A 86 5.53 2.15 9.99
C PRO A 86 7.00 2.41 9.64
N SER A 87 7.72 3.09 10.52
CA SER A 87 9.10 3.56 10.35
C SER A 87 9.33 4.62 9.27
N LEU A 88 8.26 5.19 8.71
CA LEU A 88 8.35 6.18 7.65
C LEU A 88 7.58 7.46 7.99
N GLY A 89 8.10 8.60 7.56
CA GLY A 89 7.40 9.87 7.58
C GLY A 89 6.71 10.19 8.91
N ALA A 90 5.43 10.52 8.86
CA ALA A 90 4.61 10.80 10.05
C ALA A 90 4.41 9.58 10.95
N SER A 91 4.64 8.38 10.42
CA SER A 91 4.55 7.10 11.15
C SER A 91 5.91 6.57 11.62
N SER A 92 6.98 7.38 11.58
CA SER A 92 8.36 6.98 11.90
C SER A 92 8.57 6.51 13.35
N HIS A 93 7.67 6.85 14.25
CA HIS A 93 7.72 6.45 15.65
C HIS A 93 7.13 5.07 15.96
N TRP A 94 6.56 4.38 14.96
CA TRP A 94 6.21 2.97 15.06
C TRP A 94 7.26 2.11 14.33
N PRO A 95 7.75 1.05 14.94
CA PRO A 95 8.67 0.14 14.25
C PRO A 95 7.95 -0.61 13.13
N LEU A 96 8.69 -0.92 12.08
CA LEU A 96 8.22 -1.86 11.06
C LEU A 96 8.40 -3.28 11.58
N THR A 97 7.30 -4.02 11.67
CA THR A 97 7.25 -5.42 12.13
C THR A 97 6.61 -6.31 11.06
N GLU A 98 6.51 -7.60 11.35
CA GLU A 98 5.77 -8.58 10.53
C GLU A 98 4.29 -8.21 10.38
N ASP A 99 3.72 -7.48 11.36
CA ASP A 99 2.41 -6.87 11.25
C ASP A 99 2.46 -5.56 10.45
N SER A 100 2.86 -5.67 9.19
CA SER A 100 3.08 -4.53 8.30
C SER A 100 1.83 -3.69 8.03
N SER A 101 0.65 -4.24 8.24
CA SER A 101 -0.65 -3.59 8.00
C SER A 101 -1.30 -2.97 9.24
N CYS A 102 -0.67 -3.03 10.42
CA CYS A 102 -1.29 -2.64 11.70
C CYS A 102 -1.85 -1.21 11.72
N LEU A 103 -1.11 -0.24 11.18
CA LEU A 103 -1.57 1.15 11.13
C LEU A 103 -2.75 1.32 10.16
N HIS A 104 -2.68 0.66 9.00
CA HIS A 104 -3.75 0.68 8.00
C HIS A 104 -5.01 0.00 8.52
N GLN A 105 -4.87 -1.08 9.29
CA GLN A 105 -6.00 -1.75 9.95
C GLN A 105 -6.67 -0.83 10.98
N ALA A 106 -5.87 -0.12 11.78
CA ALA A 106 -6.39 0.84 12.74
C ALA A 106 -7.15 1.98 12.07
N VAL A 107 -6.65 2.47 10.92
CA VAL A 107 -7.32 3.49 10.10
C VAL A 107 -8.60 2.94 9.49
N LEU A 108 -8.57 1.76 8.88
CA LEU A 108 -9.72 1.09 8.28
C LEU A 108 -10.90 0.97 9.26
N ASN A 109 -10.60 0.63 10.52
CA ASN A 109 -11.60 0.48 11.57
C ASN A 109 -12.27 1.80 11.99
N GLN A 110 -11.71 2.95 11.62
CA GLN A 110 -12.22 4.28 11.95
C GLN A 110 -12.80 5.00 10.71
N LEU A 111 -12.83 4.36 9.53
CA LEU A 111 -13.36 4.98 8.31
C LEU A 111 -14.88 5.22 8.38
N ALA A 112 -15.61 4.37 9.07
CA ALA A 112 -17.06 4.50 9.22
C ALA A 112 -17.49 5.79 9.94
N ASP A 113 -16.59 6.39 10.72
CA ASP A 113 -16.82 7.64 11.44
C ASP A 113 -16.65 8.89 10.56
N LEU A 114 -16.17 8.72 9.32
CA LEU A 114 -15.90 9.84 8.42
C LEU A 114 -17.13 10.14 7.54
N PRO A 115 -17.73 11.33 7.63
CA PRO A 115 -18.96 11.66 6.91
C PRO A 115 -18.79 11.76 5.39
N TRP A 116 -17.57 11.80 4.89
CA TRP A 116 -17.24 11.90 3.46
C TRP A 116 -16.96 10.56 2.80
N VAL A 117 -17.00 9.47 3.57
CA VAL A 117 -16.61 8.12 3.12
C VAL A 117 -17.83 7.20 3.12
N ASP A 118 -18.03 6.53 2.00
CA ASP A 118 -18.94 5.39 1.93
C ASP A 118 -18.21 4.13 2.40
N HIS A 119 -18.44 3.76 3.65
CA HIS A 119 -17.79 2.64 4.30
C HIS A 119 -18.23 1.25 3.78
N PHE A 120 -19.23 1.19 2.92
CA PHE A 120 -19.61 -0.02 2.20
C PHE A 120 -18.82 -0.23 0.91
N ARG A 121 -18.10 0.80 0.44
CA ARG A 121 -17.31 0.79 -0.78
C ARG A 121 -15.86 1.17 -0.51
N ILE A 122 -15.16 0.29 0.23
CA ILE A 122 -13.75 0.48 0.59
C ILE A 122 -12.88 -0.42 -0.27
N GLY A 123 -11.94 0.17 -0.98
CA GLY A 123 -10.87 -0.50 -1.72
C GLY A 123 -9.50 -0.31 -1.07
N LEU A 124 -8.57 -1.18 -1.42
CA LEU A 124 -7.17 -1.08 -1.02
C LEU A 124 -6.27 -1.00 -2.26
N ILE A 125 -5.26 -0.15 -2.22
CA ILE A 125 -4.15 -0.17 -3.19
C ILE A 125 -2.83 -0.15 -2.44
N GLY A 126 -1.95 -1.07 -2.77
CA GLY A 126 -0.60 -1.09 -2.23
C GLY A 126 0.47 -1.20 -3.31
N PHE A 127 1.52 -0.40 -3.15
CA PHE A 127 2.68 -0.37 -4.03
C PHE A 127 3.88 -1.00 -3.35
N ARG A 128 4.59 -1.89 -4.04
CA ARG A 128 5.79 -2.52 -3.51
C ARG A 128 5.51 -3.17 -2.15
N PHE A 129 6.24 -2.81 -1.10
CA PHE A 129 6.01 -3.34 0.25
C PHE A 129 4.63 -2.97 0.79
N GLY A 130 4.10 -1.81 0.42
CA GLY A 130 2.70 -1.45 0.70
C GLY A 130 1.70 -2.41 0.08
N GLY A 131 2.03 -3.03 -1.06
CA GLY A 131 1.20 -4.09 -1.66
C GLY A 131 1.16 -5.37 -0.83
N ASN A 132 2.25 -5.72 -0.13
CA ASN A 132 2.26 -6.78 0.88
C ASN A 132 1.31 -6.43 2.04
N ALA A 133 1.45 -5.21 2.59
CA ALA A 133 0.61 -4.75 3.69
C ALA A 133 -0.88 -4.71 3.32
N MET A 134 -1.23 -4.23 2.12
CA MET A 134 -2.62 -4.18 1.66
C MET A 134 -3.18 -5.56 1.35
N ALA A 135 -2.41 -6.45 0.76
CA ALA A 135 -2.82 -7.84 0.58
C ALA A 135 -3.07 -8.51 1.94
N ARG A 136 -2.16 -8.34 2.91
CA ARG A 136 -2.35 -8.82 4.28
C ARG A 136 -3.66 -8.29 4.90
N LEU A 137 -3.91 -7.00 4.77
CA LEU A 137 -5.11 -6.35 5.28
C LEU A 137 -6.39 -6.92 4.62
N ALA A 138 -6.36 -7.20 3.31
CA ALA A 138 -7.47 -7.83 2.59
C ALA A 138 -7.77 -9.26 3.08
N PHE A 139 -6.78 -9.97 3.60
CA PHE A 139 -7.03 -11.26 4.26
C PHE A 139 -7.62 -11.10 5.66
N LEU A 140 -7.17 -10.10 6.42
CA LEU A 140 -7.62 -9.87 7.81
C LEU A 140 -9.03 -9.27 7.88
N GLU A 141 -9.35 -8.34 7.00
CA GLU A 141 -10.56 -7.51 7.06
C GLU A 141 -11.47 -7.74 5.85
N SER A 142 -11.57 -9.00 5.42
CA SER A 142 -12.28 -9.37 4.19
C SER A 142 -13.78 -9.03 4.19
N ASP A 143 -14.39 -8.79 5.35
CA ASP A 143 -15.80 -8.39 5.45
C ASP A 143 -16.00 -6.87 5.28
N LYS A 144 -14.93 -6.07 5.39
CA LYS A 144 -14.96 -4.60 5.25
C LYS A 144 -14.45 -4.12 3.89
N VAL A 145 -13.60 -4.93 3.24
CA VAL A 145 -12.88 -4.52 2.03
C VAL A 145 -13.52 -5.14 0.80
N LYS A 146 -13.98 -4.31 -0.13
CA LYS A 146 -14.59 -4.75 -1.39
C LYS A 146 -13.58 -5.31 -2.38
N ALA A 147 -12.40 -4.70 -2.46
CA ALA A 147 -11.37 -5.09 -3.43
C ALA A 147 -9.98 -4.61 -3.01
N CYS A 148 -8.94 -5.32 -3.46
CA CYS A 148 -7.56 -4.95 -3.19
C CYS A 148 -6.71 -5.04 -4.46
N VAL A 149 -5.89 -4.02 -4.70
CA VAL A 149 -4.82 -4.04 -5.72
C VAL A 149 -3.48 -4.15 -5.02
N SER A 150 -2.69 -5.16 -5.39
CA SER A 150 -1.33 -5.38 -4.93
C SER A 150 -0.37 -5.24 -6.12
N LEU A 151 0.36 -4.12 -6.21
CA LEU A 151 1.18 -3.77 -7.36
C LEU A 151 2.67 -3.89 -7.06
N GLY A 152 3.35 -4.80 -7.76
CA GLY A 152 4.79 -5.04 -7.61
C GLY A 152 5.19 -5.46 -6.20
N ALA A 153 4.33 -6.18 -5.50
CA ALA A 153 4.51 -6.51 -4.09
C ALA A 153 5.39 -7.74 -3.87
N PRO A 154 6.37 -7.69 -2.96
CA PRO A 154 7.01 -8.87 -2.43
C PRO A 154 6.04 -9.60 -1.49
N ILE A 155 5.72 -10.85 -1.76
CA ILE A 155 4.73 -11.61 -0.98
C ILE A 155 5.39 -12.76 -0.19
N HIS A 156 6.25 -13.53 -0.84
CA HIS A 156 6.85 -14.73 -0.26
C HIS A 156 8.30 -14.92 -0.64
N ASP A 157 8.59 -14.98 -1.91
CA ASP A 157 9.78 -15.55 -2.49
C ASP A 157 11.07 -14.81 -2.06
N ILE A 158 11.07 -13.47 -2.14
CA ILE A 158 12.20 -12.64 -1.72
C ILE A 158 12.49 -12.75 -0.21
N PHE A 159 11.46 -12.96 0.59
CA PHE A 159 11.58 -13.06 2.05
C PHE A 159 12.11 -14.38 2.54
N THR A 160 12.01 -15.42 1.73
CA THR A 160 12.39 -16.80 2.10
C THR A 160 13.62 -17.32 1.34
N SER A 161 14.17 -16.51 0.42
CA SER A 161 15.33 -16.87 -0.39
C SER A 161 16.53 -15.93 -0.15
N PRO A 162 17.50 -16.31 0.70
CA PRO A 162 18.70 -15.49 0.95
C PRO A 162 19.47 -15.14 -0.32
N ASN A 163 19.53 -16.07 -1.29
CA ASN A 163 20.22 -15.84 -2.55
C ASN A 163 19.55 -14.78 -3.42
N LYS A 164 18.22 -14.77 -3.47
CA LYS A 164 17.46 -13.74 -4.18
C LYS A 164 17.59 -12.40 -3.48
N LEU A 165 17.52 -12.38 -2.16
CA LEU A 165 17.74 -11.16 -1.39
C LEU A 165 19.16 -10.59 -1.64
N ALA A 166 20.19 -11.43 -1.65
CA ALA A 166 21.57 -11.00 -1.93
C ALA A 166 21.75 -10.42 -3.35
N ALA A 167 20.91 -10.84 -4.30
CA ALA A 167 20.94 -10.36 -5.68
C ALA A 167 20.16 -9.05 -5.88
N MET A 168 19.51 -8.51 -4.84
CA MET A 168 18.76 -7.25 -4.94
C MET A 168 19.70 -6.05 -5.13
N PRO A 169 19.22 -4.99 -5.81
CA PRO A 169 19.97 -3.74 -5.88
C PRO A 169 20.31 -3.22 -4.49
N LYS A 170 21.53 -2.65 -4.35
CA LYS A 170 22.03 -2.14 -3.06
C LYS A 170 21.03 -1.17 -2.41
N MET A 171 20.43 -0.26 -3.18
CA MET A 171 19.45 0.71 -2.67
C MET A 171 18.25 0.00 -2.00
N TYR A 172 17.76 -1.10 -2.56
CA TYR A 172 16.68 -1.88 -1.97
C TYR A 172 17.07 -2.44 -0.59
N LEU A 173 18.27 -3.02 -0.51
CA LEU A 173 18.80 -3.56 0.75
C LEU A 173 19.05 -2.48 1.79
N ASP A 174 19.58 -1.33 1.37
CA ASP A 174 19.81 -0.17 2.26
C ASP A 174 18.49 0.36 2.84
N VAL A 175 17.43 0.44 2.03
CA VAL A 175 16.09 0.84 2.50
C VAL A 175 15.57 -0.17 3.52
N LEU A 176 15.62 -1.46 3.24
CA LEU A 176 15.18 -2.49 4.18
C LEU A 176 15.95 -2.41 5.50
N ALA A 177 17.27 -2.33 5.46
CA ALA A 177 18.11 -2.22 6.65
C ALA A 177 17.76 -0.97 7.46
N SER A 178 17.61 0.19 6.80
CA SER A 178 17.24 1.45 7.44
C SER A 178 15.88 1.35 8.14
N ARG A 179 14.87 0.73 7.52
CA ARG A 179 13.53 0.59 8.11
C ARG A 179 13.51 -0.38 9.29
N LEU A 180 14.45 -1.30 9.34
CA LEU A 180 14.69 -2.21 10.48
C LEU A 180 15.62 -1.63 11.55
N GLY A 181 16.02 -0.35 11.43
CA GLY A 181 16.93 0.30 12.37
C GLY A 181 18.37 -0.22 12.32
N LYS A 182 18.80 -0.77 11.18
CA LYS A 182 20.14 -1.33 10.98
C LYS A 182 21.04 -0.35 10.21
N ASN A 183 22.22 -0.13 10.70
CA ASN A 183 23.22 0.76 10.06
C ASN A 183 24.03 0.05 8.96
N VAL A 184 24.06 -1.28 8.96
CA VAL A 184 24.83 -2.10 8.02
C VAL A 184 23.94 -3.18 7.43
N VAL A 185 24.07 -3.39 6.13
CA VAL A 185 23.39 -4.47 5.43
C VAL A 185 24.16 -5.78 5.64
N ASP A 186 23.61 -6.65 6.48
CA ASP A 186 24.00 -8.05 6.55
C ASP A 186 22.83 -8.91 6.01
N VAL A 187 23.04 -9.48 4.82
CA VAL A 187 22.00 -10.25 4.12
C VAL A 187 21.54 -11.45 4.93
N ARG A 188 22.42 -12.11 5.69
CA ARG A 188 22.04 -13.27 6.51
C ARG A 188 21.11 -12.85 7.65
N SER A 189 21.48 -11.79 8.37
CA SER A 189 20.66 -11.23 9.44
C SER A 189 19.32 -10.69 8.93
N LEU A 190 19.32 -9.99 7.77
CA LEU A 190 18.10 -9.54 7.13
C LEU A 190 17.20 -10.71 6.73
N SER A 191 17.73 -11.71 6.06
CA SER A 191 16.96 -12.87 5.59
C SER A 191 16.22 -13.58 6.73
N GLY A 192 16.86 -13.76 7.89
CA GLY A 192 16.20 -14.36 9.05
C GLY A 192 15.01 -13.57 9.56
N GLN A 193 15.09 -12.24 9.53
CA GLN A 193 13.99 -11.35 9.98
C GLN A 193 12.89 -11.22 8.92
N LEU A 194 13.27 -11.13 7.64
CA LEU A 194 12.32 -10.92 6.56
C LEU A 194 11.39 -12.12 6.33
N MET A 195 11.78 -13.32 6.72
CA MET A 195 10.95 -14.51 6.62
C MET A 195 9.58 -14.32 7.29
N ALA A 196 9.54 -13.59 8.41
CA ALA A 196 8.30 -13.29 9.11
C ALA A 196 7.32 -12.40 8.30
N TRP A 197 7.79 -11.70 7.25
CA TRP A 197 6.95 -10.87 6.39
C TRP A 197 6.33 -11.61 5.21
N SER A 198 6.72 -12.86 5.01
CA SER A 198 6.06 -13.71 4.02
C SER A 198 4.63 -14.02 4.42
N LEU A 199 3.66 -13.59 3.61
CA LEU A 199 2.24 -13.86 3.88
C LEU A 199 1.93 -15.36 3.87
N LYS A 200 2.71 -16.16 3.14
CA LYS A 200 2.61 -17.62 3.16
C LYS A 200 3.10 -18.20 4.49
N VAL A 201 4.24 -17.72 5.02
CA VAL A 201 4.77 -18.14 6.33
C VAL A 201 3.83 -17.72 7.46
N GLN A 202 3.20 -16.54 7.35
CA GLN A 202 2.16 -16.07 8.28
C GLN A 202 0.86 -16.89 8.22
N GLY A 203 0.73 -17.83 7.27
CA GLY A 203 -0.43 -18.70 7.16
C GLY A 203 -1.58 -18.17 6.30
N PHE A 204 -1.50 -16.96 5.74
CA PHE A 204 -2.58 -16.41 4.90
C PHE A 204 -2.81 -17.17 3.61
N MET A 205 -1.80 -17.93 3.16
CA MET A 205 -1.86 -18.72 1.92
C MET A 205 -1.85 -20.22 2.22
N SER A 206 -2.58 -20.59 3.27
CA SER A 206 -2.86 -21.96 3.65
C SER A 206 -4.30 -22.04 4.15
N GLY A 207 -5.14 -22.90 3.56
CA GLY A 207 -6.52 -23.07 3.99
C GLY A 207 -7.54 -22.21 3.26
N ARG A 208 -8.30 -21.35 3.95
CA ARG A 208 -9.37 -20.56 3.34
C ARG A 208 -8.85 -19.40 2.50
N ARG A 209 -9.52 -19.13 1.37
CA ARG A 209 -9.33 -17.92 0.58
C ARG A 209 -9.96 -16.72 1.27
N THR A 210 -9.34 -15.54 1.14
CA THR A 210 -10.02 -14.29 1.51
C THR A 210 -11.25 -14.07 0.62
N LYS A 211 -12.31 -13.49 1.16
CA LYS A 211 -13.51 -13.11 0.39
C LYS A 211 -13.23 -11.90 -0.51
N THR A 212 -12.27 -11.05 -0.12
CA THR A 212 -11.87 -9.87 -0.88
C THR A 212 -11.19 -10.30 -2.17
N PRO A 213 -11.69 -9.92 -3.36
CA PRO A 213 -10.98 -10.10 -4.62
C PRO A 213 -9.68 -9.28 -4.61
N ILE A 214 -8.57 -9.90 -5.05
CA ILE A 214 -7.27 -9.25 -5.14
C ILE A 214 -6.77 -9.27 -6.57
N LEU A 215 -6.50 -8.10 -7.13
CA LEU A 215 -5.75 -7.95 -8.37
C LEU A 215 -4.27 -7.79 -8.04
N ALA A 216 -3.49 -8.82 -8.30
CA ALA A 216 -2.04 -8.81 -8.14
C ALA A 216 -1.36 -8.49 -9.47
N LEU A 217 -0.68 -7.35 -9.54
CA LEU A 217 0.01 -6.86 -10.73
C LEU A 217 1.52 -6.92 -10.55
N GLY A 218 2.21 -7.58 -11.49
CA GLY A 218 3.67 -7.65 -11.55
C GLY A 218 4.20 -7.10 -12.85
N LEU A 219 5.38 -6.49 -12.81
CA LEU A 219 6.13 -6.11 -14.00
C LEU A 219 6.99 -7.28 -14.48
N GLU A 220 7.11 -7.46 -15.77
CA GLU A 220 7.98 -8.49 -16.33
C GLU A 220 9.44 -8.20 -15.96
N GLY A 221 10.14 -9.22 -15.44
CA GLY A 221 11.54 -9.08 -15.01
C GLY A 221 11.75 -8.38 -13.68
N ASP A 222 10.70 -8.07 -12.93
CA ASP A 222 10.83 -7.46 -11.59
C ASP A 222 11.39 -8.49 -10.58
N PRO A 223 12.61 -8.30 -10.07
CA PRO A 223 13.21 -9.25 -9.13
C PRO A 223 12.59 -9.23 -7.74
N VAL A 224 11.93 -8.12 -7.37
CA VAL A 224 11.32 -7.92 -6.04
C VAL A 224 9.97 -8.61 -5.95
N SER A 225 9.22 -8.63 -7.06
CA SER A 225 7.86 -9.19 -7.13
C SER A 225 7.78 -10.20 -8.27
N PRO A 226 8.29 -11.42 -8.09
CA PRO A 226 8.19 -12.46 -9.10
C PRO A 226 6.72 -12.79 -9.39
N TYR A 227 6.42 -13.14 -10.63
CA TYR A 227 5.04 -13.42 -11.04
C TYR A 227 4.40 -14.58 -10.27
N SER A 228 5.19 -15.53 -9.79
CA SER A 228 4.76 -16.60 -8.87
C SER A 228 4.12 -16.06 -7.59
N ASP A 229 4.64 -14.97 -7.03
CA ASP A 229 4.07 -14.30 -5.86
C ASP A 229 2.69 -13.70 -6.17
N ASN A 230 2.54 -13.07 -7.35
CA ASN A 230 1.25 -12.53 -7.80
C ASN A 230 0.22 -13.65 -8.02
N GLN A 231 0.63 -14.76 -8.62
CA GLN A 231 -0.23 -15.95 -8.80
C GLN A 231 -0.65 -16.55 -7.46
N LEU A 232 0.27 -16.57 -6.49
CA LEU A 232 0.00 -17.08 -5.15
C LEU A 232 -1.08 -16.25 -4.45
N VAL A 233 -0.98 -14.93 -4.46
CA VAL A 233 -2.00 -14.04 -3.88
C VAL A 233 -3.36 -14.23 -4.55
N ALA A 234 -3.38 -14.26 -5.87
CA ALA A 234 -4.62 -14.43 -6.63
C ALA A 234 -5.30 -15.78 -6.35
N LEU A 235 -4.50 -16.86 -6.22
CA LEU A 235 -5.01 -18.21 -5.91
C LEU A 235 -5.74 -18.26 -4.57
N PHE A 236 -5.27 -17.53 -3.57
CA PHE A 236 -5.86 -17.50 -2.23
C PHE A 236 -6.86 -16.35 -2.01
N SER A 237 -7.34 -15.75 -3.09
CA SER A 237 -8.40 -14.75 -3.10
C SER A 237 -9.60 -15.22 -3.91
N GLN A 238 -10.83 -14.97 -3.44
CA GLN A 238 -12.05 -15.25 -4.20
C GLN A 238 -12.19 -14.20 -5.31
N GLY A 239 -12.25 -14.65 -6.57
CA GLY A 239 -12.23 -13.74 -7.72
C GLY A 239 -10.87 -13.07 -7.97
N GLY A 240 -9.81 -13.57 -7.33
CA GLY A 240 -8.46 -13.02 -7.48
C GLY A 240 -7.90 -13.19 -8.90
N GLN A 241 -7.13 -12.21 -9.33
CA GLN A 241 -6.49 -12.16 -10.64
C GLN A 241 -5.00 -11.84 -10.50
N ALA A 242 -4.16 -12.55 -11.24
CA ALA A 242 -2.75 -12.20 -11.42
C ALA A 242 -2.51 -11.75 -12.85
N LYS A 243 -1.92 -10.56 -13.03
CA LYS A 243 -1.56 -10.06 -14.36
C LYS A 243 -0.10 -9.64 -14.38
N LYS A 244 0.57 -9.98 -15.49
CA LYS A 244 1.93 -9.54 -15.77
C LYS A 244 1.90 -8.45 -16.81
N VAL A 245 2.46 -7.30 -16.48
CA VAL A 245 2.58 -6.16 -17.39
C VAL A 245 3.93 -6.21 -18.08
N LYS A 246 3.91 -6.22 -19.40
CA LYS A 246 5.10 -6.14 -20.25
C LYS A 246 5.28 -4.71 -20.70
N SER A 247 6.47 -4.16 -20.50
CA SER A 247 6.78 -2.81 -20.93
C SER A 247 8.26 -2.67 -21.28
N LYS A 248 8.58 -1.67 -22.09
CA LYS A 248 9.98 -1.35 -22.46
C LYS A 248 10.74 -0.67 -21.31
N THR A 249 10.03 -0.01 -20.43
CA THR A 249 10.60 0.70 -19.27
C THR A 249 9.75 0.48 -18.03
N ILE A 250 10.38 0.58 -16.85
CA ILE A 250 9.67 0.47 -15.56
C ILE A 250 8.57 1.53 -15.45
N SER A 251 8.83 2.77 -15.88
CA SER A 251 7.86 3.87 -15.85
C SER A 251 6.60 3.55 -16.66
N GLN A 252 6.76 3.10 -17.92
CA GLN A 252 5.62 2.68 -18.75
C GLN A 252 4.86 1.51 -18.14
N GLY A 253 5.57 0.56 -17.55
CA GLY A 253 4.94 -0.57 -16.86
C GLY A 253 4.08 -0.14 -15.68
N TYR A 254 4.54 0.84 -14.91
CA TYR A 254 3.75 1.41 -13.82
C TYR A 254 2.50 2.14 -14.30
N GLU A 255 2.60 2.97 -15.33
CA GLU A 255 1.44 3.68 -15.91
C GLU A 255 0.39 2.71 -16.43
N GLN A 256 0.80 1.70 -17.21
CA GLN A 256 -0.10 0.65 -17.70
C GLN A 256 -0.72 -0.16 -16.55
N SER A 257 0.04 -0.41 -15.49
CA SER A 257 -0.45 -1.11 -14.32
C SER A 257 -1.49 -0.27 -13.56
N LEU A 258 -1.32 1.05 -13.48
CA LEU A 258 -2.29 1.94 -12.87
C LEU A 258 -3.61 1.98 -13.62
N ASP A 259 -3.59 2.06 -14.94
CA ASP A 259 -4.82 2.02 -15.76
C ASP A 259 -5.59 0.72 -15.53
N LEU A 260 -4.88 -0.43 -15.56
CA LEU A 260 -5.48 -1.73 -15.28
C LEU A 260 -6.04 -1.82 -13.86
N ALA A 261 -5.27 -1.34 -12.88
CA ALA A 261 -5.62 -1.38 -11.47
C ALA A 261 -6.88 -0.58 -11.17
N ILE A 262 -6.92 0.67 -11.67
CA ILE A 262 -7.99 1.61 -11.33
C ILE A 262 -9.28 1.25 -12.05
N ASN A 263 -9.23 0.82 -13.30
CA ASN A 263 -10.43 0.35 -14.01
C ASN A 263 -11.03 -0.88 -13.32
N TRP A 264 -10.20 -1.86 -12.97
CA TRP A 264 -10.67 -3.05 -12.27
C TRP A 264 -11.22 -2.70 -10.87
N LEU A 265 -10.57 -1.80 -10.13
CA LEU A 265 -11.00 -1.41 -8.81
C LEU A 265 -12.34 -0.66 -8.84
N GLU A 266 -12.53 0.25 -9.80
CA GLU A 266 -13.80 0.94 -10.02
C GLU A 266 -14.94 -0.04 -10.25
N ASP A 267 -14.74 -1.04 -11.13
CA ASP A 267 -15.71 -2.09 -11.39
C ASP A 267 -16.09 -2.87 -10.11
N GLU A 268 -15.10 -3.19 -9.25
CA GLU A 268 -15.35 -3.92 -8.01
C GLU A 268 -16.04 -3.06 -6.94
N LEU A 269 -15.75 -1.76 -6.87
CA LEU A 269 -16.40 -0.84 -5.93
C LEU A 269 -17.84 -0.50 -6.34
N CYS A 270 -18.22 -0.69 -7.60
CA CYS A 270 -19.57 -0.45 -8.11
C CYS A 270 -20.51 -1.65 -7.99
N LYS A 271 -19.97 -2.85 -7.69
CA LYS A 271 -20.77 -4.05 -7.37
C LYS A 271 -21.39 -3.98 -5.98
#